data_909bca7d93285773f991af10c53dcdb1
#
_entry.id   909bca7d93285773f991af10c53dcdb1
#
_cell.length_a   1.000
_cell.length_b   1.000
_cell.length_c   1.000
_cell.angle_alpha   90.00
_cell.angle_beta   90.00
_cell.angle_gamma   90.00
#
_symmetry.space_group_name_H-M   'P 1'
#
loop_
_entity.id
_entity.type
_entity.pdbx_description
1 polymer ?
#
loop_
_entity_poly.entity_id
_entity_poly.type
_entity_poly.pdbx_seq_one_letter_code
_entity_poly.pdbx_strand_id
1 'polypeptide(L)'
;QQYVDNIVAGFHSLWQLMDISNDGFVRTTDDYHVACVQKVFKKLYDQGDIYKSSYKGMYCTPCEAFWTETQLKESGGVCPDCGGKVEEVEEESYFLNVSKYAPRLIEYIETHPEFIQPASRAKEMLNNFLLPGLEDLCVSRSTFKWGVPVSFDDRHVIYVWFDAVLNYLSKLGYLSDDDSMFKKYWPCDVHIVGKEIIRFHTIVWPIMLMALGLPLPKQVYGHGWLVLDGTKMSKSLGNVVDPVKLVERYGVDAIRYFLLSEFPFGSDGNFNNEVLITRINSDLANDLGNLLSRT
;
A
#
# COMPACT_ATOMS: atom_id res chain seq x y z
N GLN A 1 5.96 2.07 20.52
CA GLN A 1 7.00 1.27 19.86
C GLN A 1 6.84 -0.23 20.21
N GLN A 2 6.91 -0.63 21.47
CA GLN A 2 6.84 -2.03 21.91
C GLN A 2 5.61 -2.81 21.37
N TYR A 3 4.44 -2.16 21.30
CA TYR A 3 3.24 -2.76 20.72
C TYR A 3 3.43 -3.14 19.25
N VAL A 4 4.00 -2.23 18.47
CA VAL A 4 4.28 -2.47 17.04
C VAL A 4 5.36 -3.55 16.86
N ASP A 5 6.39 -3.55 17.73
CA ASP A 5 7.46 -4.56 17.70
C ASP A 5 6.92 -5.98 17.94
N ASN A 6 5.99 -6.13 18.87
CA ASN A 6 5.31 -7.42 19.13
C ASN A 6 4.49 -7.90 17.93
N ILE A 7 3.79 -6.99 17.24
CA ILE A 7 3.05 -7.33 16.02
C ILE A 7 4.00 -7.79 14.91
N VAL A 8 5.10 -7.07 14.71
CA VAL A 8 6.10 -7.42 13.69
C VAL A 8 6.73 -8.78 13.96
N ALA A 9 7.02 -9.12 15.23
CA ALA A 9 7.50 -10.44 15.60
C ALA A 9 6.51 -11.55 15.17
N GLY A 10 5.20 -11.30 15.31
CA GLY A 10 4.16 -12.22 14.82
C GLY A 10 4.19 -12.41 13.30
N PHE A 11 4.44 -11.35 12.53
CA PHE A 11 4.60 -11.47 11.06
C PHE A 11 5.79 -12.33 10.68
N HIS A 12 6.94 -12.13 11.32
CA HIS A 12 8.11 -12.97 11.05
C HIS A 12 7.85 -14.46 11.34
N SER A 13 7.20 -14.77 12.48
CA SER A 13 6.83 -16.13 12.83
C SER A 13 5.86 -16.74 11.80
N LEU A 14 4.86 -15.97 11.35
CA LEU A 14 3.92 -16.42 10.32
C LEU A 14 4.62 -16.68 8.98
N TRP A 15 5.55 -15.80 8.57
CA TRP A 15 6.28 -15.98 7.31
C TRP A 15 7.16 -17.22 7.33
N GLN A 16 7.82 -17.51 8.47
CA GLN A 16 8.57 -18.75 8.65
C GLN A 16 7.65 -19.97 8.58
N LEU A 17 6.49 -19.93 9.26
CA LEU A 17 5.49 -21.00 9.22
C LEU A 17 4.96 -21.25 7.80
N MET A 18 4.82 -20.20 7.00
CA MET A 18 4.29 -20.25 5.63
C MET A 18 5.37 -20.50 4.57
N ASP A 19 6.60 -20.80 4.94
CA ASP A 19 7.75 -20.96 4.01
C ASP A 19 7.89 -19.80 3.02
N ILE A 20 7.77 -18.58 3.51
CA ILE A 20 7.97 -17.37 2.68
C ILE A 20 9.46 -17.04 2.66
N SER A 21 10.06 -17.14 1.47
CA SER A 21 11.47 -16.81 1.21
C SER A 21 11.59 -15.37 0.70
N ASN A 22 11.72 -14.41 1.62
CA ASN A 22 11.96 -13.01 1.28
C ASN A 22 13.41 -12.61 1.57
N ASP A 23 13.99 -11.76 0.70
CA ASP A 23 15.35 -11.24 0.87
C ASP A 23 15.44 -10.01 1.77
N GLY A 24 14.29 -9.43 2.11
CA GLY A 24 14.27 -8.25 2.97
C GLY A 24 12.92 -7.95 3.58
N PHE A 25 12.97 -7.24 4.68
CA PHE A 25 11.83 -6.68 5.39
C PHE A 25 12.17 -5.23 5.74
N VAL A 26 11.22 -4.31 5.62
CA VAL A 26 11.40 -2.90 5.92
C VAL A 26 10.41 -2.48 6.99
N ARG A 27 10.93 -1.73 7.95
CA ARG A 27 10.08 -0.96 8.87
C ARG A 27 10.28 0.52 8.60
N THR A 28 9.21 1.28 8.59
CA THR A 28 9.30 2.74 8.43
C THR A 28 10.02 3.43 9.59
N THR A 29 10.29 2.69 10.67
CA THR A 29 11.09 3.12 11.82
C THR A 29 12.58 2.78 11.72
N ASP A 30 13.02 2.09 10.65
CA ASP A 30 14.44 1.77 10.44
C ASP A 30 15.21 3.06 10.13
N ASP A 31 16.36 3.27 10.76
CA ASP A 31 17.16 4.50 10.63
C ASP A 31 17.53 4.81 9.17
N TYR A 32 17.90 3.78 8.39
CA TYR A 32 18.23 3.97 6.97
C TYR A 32 17.01 4.41 6.16
N HIS A 33 15.82 3.92 6.51
CA HIS A 33 14.58 4.32 5.85
C HIS A 33 14.23 5.77 6.20
N VAL A 34 14.23 6.13 7.47
CA VAL A 34 14.01 7.51 7.95
C VAL A 34 14.95 8.49 7.25
N ALA A 35 16.25 8.17 7.20
CA ALA A 35 17.25 9.00 6.53
C ALA A 35 16.96 9.16 5.01
N CYS A 36 16.57 8.09 4.33
CA CYS A 36 16.19 8.12 2.92
C CYS A 36 14.96 9.02 2.70
N VAL A 37 13.90 8.84 3.49
CA VAL A 37 12.66 9.61 3.40
C VAL A 37 12.93 11.11 3.59
N GLN A 38 13.72 11.47 4.60
CA GLN A 38 14.10 12.86 4.85
C GLN A 38 14.90 13.48 3.70
N LYS A 39 15.85 12.74 3.13
CA LYS A 39 16.64 13.18 1.98
C LYS A 39 15.78 13.37 0.74
N VAL A 40 14.85 12.45 0.47
CA VAL A 40 13.91 12.55 -0.65
C VAL A 40 12.97 13.76 -0.47
N PHE A 41 12.39 13.92 0.71
CA PHE A 41 11.50 15.04 0.99
C PHE A 41 12.21 16.39 0.79
N LYS A 42 13.43 16.51 1.35
CA LYS A 42 14.25 17.71 1.17
C LYS A 42 14.60 17.96 -0.29
N LYS A 43 14.99 16.92 -1.04
CA LYS A 43 15.32 17.05 -2.48
C LYS A 43 14.12 17.56 -3.29
N LEU A 44 12.93 16.99 -3.06
CA LEU A 44 11.70 17.43 -3.75
C LEU A 44 11.28 18.86 -3.34
N TYR A 45 11.54 19.24 -2.09
CA TYR A 45 11.32 20.60 -1.62
C TYR A 45 12.29 21.58 -2.27
N ASP A 46 13.58 21.28 -2.31
CA ASP A 46 14.61 22.17 -2.89
C ASP A 46 14.41 22.38 -4.40
N GLN A 47 13.81 21.44 -5.12
CA GLN A 47 13.49 21.56 -6.54
C GLN A 47 12.10 22.15 -6.82
N GLY A 48 11.33 22.44 -5.78
CA GLY A 48 10.00 23.08 -5.88
C GLY A 48 8.85 22.13 -6.24
N ASP A 49 9.06 20.81 -6.18
CA ASP A 49 8.00 19.80 -6.32
C ASP A 49 7.25 19.55 -5.01
N ILE A 50 7.84 19.92 -3.88
CA ILE A 50 7.15 20.10 -2.61
C ILE A 50 7.17 21.57 -2.25
N TYR A 51 6.05 22.13 -1.85
CA TYR A 51 5.90 23.51 -1.42
C TYR A 51 5.03 23.61 -0.17
N LYS A 52 5.19 24.71 0.55
CA LYS A 52 4.43 24.97 1.77
C LYS A 52 3.20 25.82 1.44
N SER A 53 2.06 25.42 1.97
CA SER A 53 0.79 26.14 1.81
C SER A 53 -0.11 25.91 3.03
N SER A 54 -1.19 26.66 3.14
CA SER A 54 -2.24 26.39 4.13
C SER A 54 -3.35 25.59 3.49
N TYR A 55 -3.83 24.59 4.22
CA TYR A 55 -5.02 23.82 3.89
C TYR A 55 -6.16 24.20 4.82
N LYS A 56 -7.27 24.65 4.21
CA LYS A 56 -8.53 24.85 4.93
C LYS A 56 -9.42 23.65 4.69
N GLY A 57 -9.89 23.02 5.74
CA GLY A 57 -10.79 21.88 5.63
C GLY A 57 -11.59 21.66 6.87
N MET A 58 -12.62 20.84 6.74
CA MET A 58 -13.46 20.43 7.85
C MET A 58 -12.79 19.30 8.61
N TYR A 59 -12.38 19.55 9.84
CA TYR A 59 -11.60 18.63 10.67
C TYR A 59 -12.45 18.03 11.79
N CYS A 60 -12.33 16.72 11.96
CA CYS A 60 -12.89 16.00 13.07
C CYS A 60 -11.80 15.74 14.12
N THR A 61 -11.85 16.43 15.24
CA THR A 61 -10.86 16.28 16.33
C THR A 61 -10.78 14.87 16.91
N PRO A 62 -11.90 14.14 17.17
CA PRO A 62 -11.82 12.77 17.67
C PRO A 62 -11.22 11.75 16.71
N CYS A 63 -11.41 11.95 15.39
CA CYS A 63 -10.89 11.05 14.37
C CYS A 63 -9.55 11.51 13.78
N GLU A 64 -9.10 12.73 14.15
CA GLU A 64 -7.89 13.37 13.61
C GLU A 64 -7.84 13.36 12.07
N ALA A 65 -9.00 13.61 11.43
CA ALA A 65 -9.18 13.48 10.00
C ALA A 65 -9.84 14.74 9.39
N PHE A 66 -9.34 15.12 8.21
CA PHE A 66 -9.97 16.11 7.36
C PHE A 66 -10.97 15.45 6.41
N TRP A 67 -12.07 16.17 6.15
CA TRP A 67 -13.14 15.72 5.28
C TRP A 67 -13.44 16.76 4.21
N THR A 68 -13.66 16.28 3.00
CA THR A 68 -14.08 17.15 1.89
C THR A 68 -15.57 17.54 2.06
N GLU A 69 -15.96 18.67 1.45
CA GLU A 69 -17.37 19.07 1.45
C GLU A 69 -18.30 18.00 0.86
N THR A 70 -17.85 17.27 -0.14
CA THR A 70 -18.62 16.19 -0.77
C THR A 70 -18.90 15.07 0.23
N GLN A 71 -17.87 14.60 0.94
CA GLN A 71 -18.00 13.55 1.96
C GLN A 71 -18.91 14.00 3.11
N LEU A 72 -18.82 15.26 3.52
CA LEU A 72 -19.68 15.80 4.57
C LEU A 72 -21.14 15.96 4.12
N LYS A 73 -21.39 16.28 2.85
CA LYS A 73 -22.76 16.33 2.31
C LYS A 73 -23.40 14.94 2.36
N GLU A 74 -22.65 13.89 2.02
CA GLU A 74 -23.12 12.50 2.07
C GLU A 74 -23.41 12.03 3.50
N SER A 75 -22.67 12.51 4.49
CA SER A 75 -22.84 12.17 5.91
C SER A 75 -23.76 13.12 6.70
N GLY A 76 -24.41 14.07 6.01
CA GLY A 76 -25.30 15.03 6.67
C GLY A 76 -24.59 16.14 7.43
N GLY A 77 -23.35 16.47 7.09
CA GLY A 77 -22.57 17.56 7.70
C GLY A 77 -21.79 17.16 8.96
N VAL A 78 -21.74 15.86 9.26
CA VAL A 78 -21.01 15.31 10.41
C VAL A 78 -19.87 14.41 9.92
N CYS A 79 -18.94 14.08 10.82
CA CYS A 79 -17.83 13.17 10.50
C CYS A 79 -18.36 11.81 10.02
N PRO A 80 -17.99 11.33 8.81
CA PRO A 80 -18.42 10.05 8.29
C PRO A 80 -18.02 8.83 9.15
N ASP A 81 -16.90 8.94 9.89
CA ASP A 81 -16.37 7.83 10.69
C ASP A 81 -17.02 7.72 12.07
N CYS A 82 -17.17 8.85 12.79
CA CYS A 82 -17.64 8.81 14.17
C CYS A 82 -18.98 9.54 14.40
N GLY A 83 -19.55 10.22 13.38
CA GLY A 83 -20.74 11.03 13.50
C GLY A 83 -20.56 12.31 14.32
N GLY A 84 -19.34 12.64 14.74
CA GLY A 84 -19.03 13.80 15.54
C GLY A 84 -19.04 15.11 14.75
N LYS A 85 -19.05 16.24 15.50
CA LYS A 85 -18.96 17.58 14.92
C LYS A 85 -17.62 17.75 14.20
N VAL A 86 -17.66 18.39 13.04
CA VAL A 86 -16.46 18.85 12.30
C VAL A 86 -16.38 20.37 12.38
N GLU A 87 -15.17 20.89 12.42
CA GLU A 87 -14.89 22.33 12.50
C GLU A 87 -13.96 22.72 11.37
N GLU A 88 -14.14 23.95 10.85
CA GLU A 88 -13.21 24.48 9.84
C GLU A 88 -11.88 24.79 10.54
N VAL A 89 -10.80 24.14 10.07
CA VAL A 89 -9.44 24.34 10.56
C VAL A 89 -8.54 24.68 9.38
N GLU A 90 -7.70 25.67 9.58
CA GLU A 90 -6.62 26.02 8.66
C GLU A 90 -5.31 25.48 9.23
N GLU A 91 -4.68 24.55 8.51
CA GLU A 91 -3.40 23.96 8.88
C GLU A 91 -2.35 24.28 7.81
N GLU A 92 -1.20 24.81 8.25
CA GLU A 92 -0.03 24.93 7.40
C GLU A 92 0.53 23.53 7.15
N SER A 93 0.75 23.19 5.89
CA SER A 93 1.24 21.85 5.50
C SER A 93 2.11 21.93 4.25
N TYR A 94 2.86 20.87 3.99
CA TYR A 94 3.61 20.69 2.76
C TYR A 94 2.77 19.92 1.74
N PHE A 95 2.84 20.33 0.48
CA PHE A 95 2.11 19.73 -0.63
C PHE A 95 3.06 19.24 -1.71
N LEU A 96 2.81 18.03 -2.21
CA LEU A 96 3.47 17.50 -3.41
C LEU A 96 2.69 17.92 -4.64
N ASN A 97 3.37 18.57 -5.61
CA ASN A 97 2.80 19.05 -6.85
C ASN A 97 2.52 17.87 -7.81
N VAL A 98 1.46 17.11 -7.51
CA VAL A 98 1.09 15.93 -8.31
C VAL A 98 0.46 16.34 -9.63
N SER A 99 -0.22 17.49 -9.68
CA SER A 99 -0.87 18.03 -10.87
C SER A 99 0.12 18.29 -12.01
N LYS A 100 1.34 18.70 -11.69
CA LYS A 100 2.45 18.91 -12.64
C LYS A 100 2.80 17.66 -13.46
N TYR A 101 2.72 16.49 -12.84
CA TYR A 101 3.14 15.22 -13.43
C TYR A 101 1.98 14.38 -13.99
N ALA A 102 0.73 14.73 -13.69
CA ALA A 102 -0.45 13.99 -14.10
C ALA A 102 -0.53 13.74 -15.62
N PRO A 103 -0.30 14.74 -16.51
CA PRO A 103 -0.35 14.49 -17.95
C PRO A 103 0.67 13.45 -18.43
N ARG A 104 1.89 13.50 -17.90
CA ARG A 104 2.95 12.54 -18.22
C ARG A 104 2.61 11.13 -17.72
N LEU A 105 1.97 11.03 -16.55
CA LEU A 105 1.54 9.74 -16.00
C LEU A 105 0.39 9.14 -16.82
N ILE A 106 -0.58 9.95 -17.26
CA ILE A 106 -1.67 9.52 -18.15
C ILE A 106 -1.08 8.93 -19.44
N GLU A 107 -0.22 9.67 -20.12
CA GLU A 107 0.46 9.21 -21.34
C GLU A 107 1.22 7.90 -21.09
N TYR A 108 1.92 7.78 -19.97
CA TYR A 108 2.63 6.56 -19.62
C TYR A 108 1.69 5.36 -19.45
N ILE A 109 0.59 5.52 -18.74
CA ILE A 109 -0.39 4.44 -18.54
C ILE A 109 -1.05 4.02 -19.87
N GLU A 110 -1.37 4.97 -20.73
CA GLU A 110 -1.98 4.70 -22.04
C GLU A 110 -1.03 4.01 -23.02
N THR A 111 0.26 4.29 -22.93
CA THR A 111 1.28 3.70 -23.80
C THR A 111 1.91 2.41 -23.25
N HIS A 112 1.68 2.09 -21.97
CA HIS A 112 2.20 0.90 -21.28
C HIS A 112 1.06 0.12 -20.63
N PRO A 113 0.25 -0.62 -21.41
CA PRO A 113 -0.92 -1.34 -20.88
C PRO A 113 -0.56 -2.44 -19.87
N GLU A 114 0.71 -2.88 -19.83
CA GLU A 114 1.23 -3.82 -18.84
C GLU A 114 1.50 -3.19 -17.47
N PHE A 115 1.60 -1.86 -17.40
CA PHE A 115 2.04 -1.16 -16.18
C PHE A 115 1.09 -1.38 -15.01
N ILE A 116 -0.21 -1.29 -15.21
CA ILE A 116 -1.23 -1.48 -14.16
C ILE A 116 -2.07 -2.73 -14.48
N GLN A 117 -2.00 -3.73 -13.59
CA GLN A 117 -2.74 -4.96 -13.73
C GLN A 117 -3.58 -5.29 -12.48
N PRO A 118 -4.75 -5.91 -12.68
CA PRO A 118 -5.43 -6.19 -13.96
C PRO A 118 -5.89 -4.91 -14.67
N ALA A 119 -6.11 -4.98 -15.99
CA ALA A 119 -6.44 -3.82 -16.82
C ALA A 119 -7.68 -3.01 -16.36
N SER A 120 -8.60 -3.64 -15.62
CA SER A 120 -9.73 -2.96 -14.97
C SER A 120 -9.27 -1.88 -13.98
N ARG A 121 -8.14 -2.11 -13.30
CA ARG A 121 -7.57 -1.14 -12.36
C ARG A 121 -6.94 0.06 -13.07
N ALA A 122 -6.32 -0.15 -14.23
CA ALA A 122 -5.84 0.96 -15.05
C ALA A 122 -6.98 1.89 -15.46
N LYS A 123 -8.09 1.32 -15.93
CA LYS A 123 -9.30 2.09 -16.28
C LYS A 123 -9.88 2.84 -15.08
N GLU A 124 -9.93 2.20 -13.91
CA GLU A 124 -10.39 2.83 -12.67
C GLU A 124 -9.51 4.03 -12.30
N MET A 125 -8.20 3.89 -12.34
CA MET A 125 -7.25 4.97 -12.00
C MET A 125 -7.35 6.13 -12.98
N LEU A 126 -7.44 5.84 -14.28
CA LEU A 126 -7.59 6.88 -15.30
C LEU A 126 -8.92 7.62 -15.14
N ASN A 127 -10.04 6.91 -15.11
CA ASN A 127 -11.37 7.53 -15.18
C ASN A 127 -11.78 8.22 -13.86
N ASN A 128 -11.43 7.63 -12.72
CA ASN A 128 -11.92 8.14 -11.43
C ASN A 128 -10.98 9.16 -10.78
N PHE A 129 -9.70 9.18 -11.18
CA PHE A 129 -8.72 10.02 -10.51
C PHE A 129 -7.92 10.91 -11.46
N LEU A 130 -7.36 10.38 -12.53
CA LEU A 130 -6.40 11.12 -13.36
C LEU A 130 -7.09 12.06 -14.36
N LEU A 131 -8.09 11.56 -15.10
CA LEU A 131 -8.80 12.37 -16.11
C LEU A 131 -9.67 13.48 -15.52
N PRO A 132 -10.31 13.32 -14.34
CA PRO A 132 -10.98 14.44 -13.67
C PRO A 132 -10.04 15.55 -13.20
N GLY A 133 -8.74 15.27 -13.11
CA GLY A 133 -7.69 16.15 -12.58
C GLY A 133 -7.28 15.78 -11.15
N LEU A 134 -6.00 15.93 -10.88
CA LEU A 134 -5.44 15.72 -9.55
C LEU A 134 -5.27 17.05 -8.82
N GLU A 135 -5.72 17.09 -7.58
CA GLU A 135 -5.32 18.13 -6.63
C GLU A 135 -3.99 17.76 -5.98
N ASP A 136 -3.17 18.76 -5.68
CA ASP A 136 -1.88 18.53 -5.05
C ASP A 136 -2.03 17.86 -3.69
N LEU A 137 -1.16 16.89 -3.43
CA LEU A 137 -1.27 16.01 -2.28
C LEU A 137 -0.60 16.62 -1.04
N CYS A 138 -1.36 16.77 0.04
CA CYS A 138 -0.80 17.13 1.34
C CYS A 138 0.11 15.99 1.86
N VAL A 139 1.39 16.30 2.06
CA VAL A 139 2.44 15.31 2.40
C VAL A 139 3.08 15.55 3.78
N SER A 140 2.46 16.38 4.61
CA SER A 140 2.88 16.53 6.01
C SER A 140 1.68 16.71 6.95
N ARG A 141 1.94 16.55 8.25
CA ARG A 141 0.99 16.79 9.34
C ARG A 141 1.72 17.50 10.48
N SER A 142 1.02 18.41 11.15
CA SER A 142 1.52 19.14 12.34
C SER A 142 0.78 18.77 13.64
N THR A 143 -0.36 18.09 13.51
CA THR A 143 -1.26 17.77 14.63
C THR A 143 -0.75 16.66 15.54
N PHE A 144 0.16 15.83 15.08
CA PHE A 144 0.79 14.76 15.87
C PHE A 144 2.30 14.66 15.55
N LYS A 145 3.03 13.96 16.44
CA LYS A 145 4.50 13.83 16.34
C LYS A 145 5.00 12.42 16.02
N TRP A 146 4.11 11.46 15.86
CA TRP A 146 4.48 10.10 15.49
C TRP A 146 4.65 10.01 13.98
N GLY A 147 5.87 9.77 13.52
CA GLY A 147 6.21 9.65 12.10
C GLY A 147 7.62 10.15 11.82
N VAL A 148 8.01 10.16 10.55
CA VAL A 148 9.30 10.69 10.12
C VAL A 148 9.24 12.22 10.16
N PRO A 149 10.08 12.90 10.97
CA PRO A 149 10.06 14.36 11.04
C PRO A 149 10.61 14.98 9.75
N VAL A 150 10.06 16.11 9.34
CA VAL A 150 10.65 16.93 8.28
C VAL A 150 11.98 17.50 8.78
N SER A 151 13.08 17.16 8.14
CA SER A 151 14.44 17.42 8.64
C SER A 151 14.80 18.90 8.83
N PHE A 152 14.05 19.82 8.20
CA PHE A 152 14.26 21.26 8.25
C PHE A 152 13.05 22.03 8.85
N ASP A 153 12.02 21.34 9.31
CA ASP A 153 10.87 21.92 10.02
C ASP A 153 10.30 20.89 11.00
N ASP A 154 10.75 20.92 12.25
CA ASP A 154 10.43 19.95 13.31
C ASP A 154 8.99 20.00 13.81
N ARG A 155 8.20 21.00 13.36
CA ARG A 155 6.77 21.08 13.61
C ARG A 155 5.97 20.07 12.81
N HIS A 156 6.53 19.55 11.71
CA HIS A 156 5.86 18.67 10.78
C HIS A 156 6.45 17.25 10.78
N VAL A 157 5.56 16.27 10.66
CA VAL A 157 5.91 14.89 10.30
C VAL A 157 5.45 14.60 8.88
N ILE A 158 6.19 13.76 8.19
CA ILE A 158 5.92 13.37 6.80
C ILE A 158 4.70 12.44 6.78
N TYR A 159 3.84 12.63 5.80
CA TYR A 159 2.62 11.84 5.61
C TYR A 159 2.93 10.38 5.30
N VAL A 160 2.18 9.49 5.93
CA VAL A 160 2.43 8.04 5.90
C VAL A 160 2.57 7.44 4.49
N TRP A 161 1.80 7.89 3.51
CA TRP A 161 1.90 7.35 2.16
C TRP A 161 3.07 7.90 1.35
N PHE A 162 3.55 9.09 1.67
CA PHE A 162 4.83 9.58 1.13
C PHE A 162 6.00 8.79 1.72
N ASP A 163 5.96 8.54 3.02
CA ASP A 163 6.93 7.75 3.77
C ASP A 163 6.93 6.28 3.30
N ALA A 164 5.78 5.63 3.38
CA ALA A 164 5.67 4.18 3.17
C ALA A 164 6.15 3.71 1.79
N VAL A 165 5.80 4.40 0.69
CA VAL A 165 6.20 3.95 -0.66
C VAL A 165 7.70 4.09 -0.92
N LEU A 166 8.41 4.89 -0.15
CA LEU A 166 9.88 5.02 -0.25
C LEU A 166 10.63 3.80 0.28
N ASN A 167 9.94 2.85 0.94
CA ASN A 167 10.56 1.59 1.38
C ASN A 167 11.23 0.83 0.22
N TYR A 168 10.65 0.89 -0.97
CA TYR A 168 11.15 0.23 -2.18
C TYR A 168 12.53 0.75 -2.63
N LEU A 169 12.83 2.00 -2.34
CA LEU A 169 14.13 2.61 -2.65
C LEU A 169 15.09 2.52 -1.47
N SER A 170 14.60 2.79 -0.25
CA SER A 170 15.45 2.84 0.94
C SER A 170 16.10 1.50 1.24
N LYS A 171 15.35 0.39 1.06
CA LYS A 171 15.87 -0.97 1.24
C LYS A 171 17.01 -1.30 0.28
N LEU A 172 17.00 -0.69 -0.88
CA LEU A 172 18.05 -0.86 -1.89
C LEU A 172 19.22 0.11 -1.73
N GLY A 173 19.19 0.98 -0.72
CA GLY A 173 20.26 1.93 -0.43
C GLY A 173 20.21 3.23 -1.24
N TYR A 174 19.07 3.60 -1.81
CA TYR A 174 18.94 4.87 -2.52
C TYR A 174 19.29 6.05 -1.61
N LEU A 175 20.14 6.96 -2.08
CA LEU A 175 20.70 8.11 -1.34
C LEU A 175 21.48 7.73 -0.06
N SER A 176 21.95 6.50 0.05
CA SER A 176 22.90 6.07 1.08
C SER A 176 24.34 6.09 0.54
N ASP A 177 25.30 5.76 1.40
CA ASP A 177 26.73 5.65 1.01
C ASP A 177 26.99 4.43 0.11
N ASP A 178 26.15 3.39 0.21
CA ASP A 178 26.17 2.23 -0.68
C ASP A 178 24.82 2.09 -1.40
N ASP A 179 24.80 2.47 -2.66
CA ASP A 179 23.65 2.37 -3.56
C ASP A 179 23.79 1.21 -4.58
N SER A 180 24.68 0.27 -4.33
CA SER A 180 24.97 -0.84 -5.25
C SER A 180 23.74 -1.71 -5.53
N MET A 181 22.95 -2.01 -4.49
CA MET A 181 21.70 -2.77 -4.63
C MET A 181 20.65 -1.97 -5.41
N PHE A 182 20.57 -0.65 -5.20
CA PHE A 182 19.68 0.20 -5.98
C PHE A 182 20.04 0.18 -7.46
N LYS A 183 21.29 0.36 -7.81
CA LYS A 183 21.78 0.30 -9.21
C LYS A 183 21.54 -1.06 -9.87
N LYS A 184 21.53 -2.14 -9.08
CA LYS A 184 21.36 -3.50 -9.59
C LYS A 184 19.90 -3.89 -9.79
N TYR A 185 19.01 -3.50 -8.86
CA TYR A 185 17.64 -4.03 -8.79
C TYR A 185 16.55 -3.00 -9.11
N TRP A 186 16.87 -1.70 -9.19
CA TRP A 186 15.90 -0.72 -9.62
C TRP A 186 16.01 -0.46 -11.14
N PRO A 187 14.91 -0.37 -11.91
CA PRO A 187 13.52 -0.49 -11.47
C PRO A 187 13.11 -1.93 -11.15
N CYS A 188 12.21 -2.08 -10.20
CA CYS A 188 11.68 -3.39 -9.86
C CYS A 188 10.77 -3.95 -10.97
N ASP A 189 10.67 -5.27 -11.04
CA ASP A 189 9.83 -5.94 -12.06
C ASP A 189 8.35 -5.78 -11.73
N VAL A 190 7.95 -6.05 -10.48
CA VAL A 190 6.53 -6.01 -10.07
C VAL A 190 6.38 -5.50 -8.65
N HIS A 191 5.44 -4.58 -8.44
CA HIS A 191 4.84 -4.31 -7.14
C HIS A 191 3.54 -5.11 -7.02
N ILE A 192 3.45 -6.05 -6.09
CA ILE A 192 2.21 -6.77 -5.76
C ILE A 192 1.61 -6.12 -4.54
N VAL A 193 0.39 -5.59 -4.69
CA VAL A 193 -0.29 -4.81 -3.64
C VAL A 193 -1.77 -5.17 -3.54
N GLY A 194 -2.38 -4.97 -2.39
CA GLY A 194 -3.83 -5.07 -2.26
C GLY A 194 -4.54 -3.97 -3.08
N LYS A 195 -5.70 -4.29 -3.62
CA LYS A 195 -6.46 -3.35 -4.46
C LYS A 195 -6.80 -2.02 -3.75
N GLU A 196 -6.89 -2.03 -2.43
CA GLU A 196 -7.20 -0.85 -1.61
C GLU A 196 -6.11 0.21 -1.59
N ILE A 197 -4.85 -0.20 -1.84
CA ILE A 197 -3.71 0.71 -1.86
C ILE A 197 -3.15 0.94 -3.28
N ILE A 198 -3.83 0.42 -4.30
CA ILE A 198 -3.36 0.51 -5.69
C ILE A 198 -3.23 1.97 -6.15
N ARG A 199 -4.12 2.86 -5.70
CA ARG A 199 -4.05 4.30 -6.02
C ARG A 199 -2.71 4.92 -5.63
N PHE A 200 -2.19 4.58 -4.45
CA PHE A 200 -0.89 5.10 -4.00
C PHE A 200 0.26 4.58 -4.85
N HIS A 201 0.19 3.33 -5.30
CA HIS A 201 1.25 2.68 -6.07
C HIS A 201 1.20 2.97 -7.57
N THR A 202 0.06 3.45 -8.09
CA THR A 202 -0.11 3.73 -9.51
C THR A 202 -0.26 5.22 -9.84
N ILE A 203 -0.48 6.06 -8.84
CA ILE A 203 -0.57 7.52 -9.01
C ILE A 203 0.52 8.23 -8.20
N VAL A 204 0.47 8.16 -6.87
CA VAL A 204 1.39 8.94 -6.01
C VAL A 204 2.84 8.49 -6.20
N TRP A 205 3.09 7.20 -6.13
CA TRP A 205 4.42 6.62 -6.27
C TRP A 205 5.09 6.90 -7.62
N PRO A 206 4.43 6.66 -8.77
CA PRO A 206 4.99 7.03 -10.07
C PRO A 206 5.28 8.52 -10.20
N ILE A 207 4.41 9.38 -9.67
CA ILE A 207 4.65 10.84 -9.67
C ILE A 207 5.88 11.20 -8.85
N MET A 208 6.07 10.61 -7.67
CA MET A 208 7.28 10.81 -6.87
C MET A 208 8.54 10.35 -7.62
N LEU A 209 8.48 9.21 -8.29
CA LEU A 209 9.59 8.71 -9.11
C LEU A 209 9.89 9.63 -10.30
N MET A 210 8.86 10.11 -10.99
CA MET A 210 9.01 11.10 -12.09
C MET A 210 9.65 12.38 -11.59
N ALA A 211 9.24 12.88 -10.43
CA ALA A 211 9.83 14.07 -9.80
C ALA A 211 11.29 13.86 -9.39
N LEU A 212 11.64 12.64 -8.95
CA LEU A 212 13.01 12.25 -8.63
C LEU A 212 13.88 11.99 -9.87
N GLY A 213 13.29 11.93 -11.08
CA GLY A 213 13.98 11.56 -12.31
C GLY A 213 14.35 10.07 -12.37
N LEU A 214 13.61 9.23 -11.68
CA LEU A 214 13.83 7.78 -11.62
C LEU A 214 12.89 7.03 -12.57
N PRO A 215 13.33 5.86 -13.10
CA PRO A 215 12.46 4.99 -13.87
C PRO A 215 11.34 4.43 -13.01
N LEU A 216 10.18 4.21 -13.61
CA LEU A 216 9.03 3.59 -12.95
C LEU A 216 9.23 2.06 -12.81
N PRO A 217 8.54 1.39 -11.86
CA PRO A 217 8.45 -0.06 -11.83
C PRO A 217 7.84 -0.56 -13.13
N LYS A 218 8.24 -1.77 -13.58
CA LYS A 218 7.71 -2.32 -14.84
C LYS A 218 6.22 -2.63 -14.74
N GLN A 219 5.76 -3.08 -13.55
CA GLN A 219 4.36 -3.41 -13.34
C GLN A 219 3.92 -3.16 -11.90
N VAL A 220 2.68 -2.74 -11.73
CA VAL A 220 1.96 -2.74 -10.45
C VAL A 220 0.75 -3.65 -10.58
N TYR A 221 0.68 -4.69 -9.75
CA TYR A 221 -0.39 -5.68 -9.76
C TYR A 221 -1.25 -5.56 -8.50
N GLY A 222 -2.53 -5.20 -8.68
CA GLY A 222 -3.51 -5.09 -7.59
C GLY A 222 -4.28 -6.39 -7.41
N HIS A 223 -3.96 -7.17 -6.35
CA HIS A 223 -4.74 -8.37 -6.01
C HIS A 223 -6.01 -8.04 -5.24
N GLY A 224 -7.00 -8.94 -5.33
CA GLY A 224 -8.26 -8.85 -4.61
C GLY A 224 -8.15 -9.16 -3.11
N TRP A 225 -9.23 -8.99 -2.40
CA TRP A 225 -9.34 -9.34 -0.99
C TRP A 225 -9.67 -10.82 -0.80
N LEU A 226 -9.17 -11.38 0.29
CA LEU A 226 -9.72 -12.61 0.83
C LEU A 226 -10.89 -12.24 1.75
N VAL A 227 -12.09 -12.72 1.41
CA VAL A 227 -13.32 -12.49 2.16
C VAL A 227 -13.81 -13.80 2.76
N LEU A 228 -14.63 -13.73 3.79
CA LEU A 228 -15.31 -14.87 4.40
C LEU A 228 -16.81 -14.71 4.23
N ASP A 229 -17.45 -15.68 3.58
CA ASP A 229 -18.89 -15.65 3.28
C ASP A 229 -19.33 -14.33 2.60
N GLY A 230 -18.52 -13.87 1.64
CA GLY A 230 -18.76 -12.61 0.90
C GLY A 230 -18.53 -11.33 1.68
N THR A 231 -18.10 -11.43 2.94
CA THR A 231 -17.87 -10.29 3.83
C THR A 231 -16.37 -10.07 4.07
N LYS A 232 -15.92 -8.82 4.03
CA LYS A 232 -14.53 -8.47 4.35
C LYS A 232 -14.18 -8.95 5.76
N MET A 233 -13.04 -9.64 5.90
CA MET A 233 -12.55 -10.05 7.21
C MET A 233 -12.24 -8.84 8.08
N SER A 234 -12.73 -8.85 9.31
CA SER A 234 -12.49 -7.80 10.30
C SER A 234 -12.33 -8.39 11.69
N LYS A 235 -11.32 -7.93 12.43
CA LYS A 235 -11.11 -8.35 13.83
C LYS A 235 -12.30 -7.99 14.71
N SER A 236 -12.95 -6.85 14.44
CA SER A 236 -14.14 -6.41 15.20
C SER A 236 -15.37 -7.29 14.95
N LEU A 237 -15.47 -7.91 13.79
CA LEU A 237 -16.56 -8.85 13.45
C LEU A 237 -16.24 -10.30 13.88
N GLY A 238 -15.03 -10.59 14.32
CA GLY A 238 -14.61 -11.94 14.71
C GLY A 238 -14.56 -12.95 13.57
N ASN A 239 -14.66 -12.49 12.31
CA ASN A 239 -14.68 -13.33 11.10
C ASN A 239 -13.31 -13.47 10.43
N VAL A 240 -12.24 -13.47 11.20
CA VAL A 240 -10.88 -13.61 10.68
C VAL A 240 -10.46 -15.07 10.67
N VAL A 241 -10.00 -15.55 9.53
CA VAL A 241 -9.39 -16.87 9.39
C VAL A 241 -7.96 -16.82 9.95
N ASP A 242 -7.67 -17.71 10.88
CA ASP A 242 -6.35 -17.82 11.49
C ASP A 242 -5.45 -18.76 10.68
N PRO A 243 -4.42 -18.23 9.98
CA PRO A 243 -3.54 -19.06 9.14
C PRO A 243 -2.73 -20.08 9.94
N VAL A 244 -2.40 -19.81 11.21
CA VAL A 244 -1.65 -20.72 12.06
C VAL A 244 -2.48 -21.98 12.30
N LYS A 245 -3.75 -21.83 12.69
CA LYS A 245 -4.67 -22.98 12.89
C LYS A 245 -4.93 -23.77 11.61
N LEU A 246 -4.96 -23.09 10.46
CA LEU A 246 -5.10 -23.78 9.19
C LEU A 246 -3.87 -24.62 8.86
N VAL A 247 -2.68 -24.09 9.07
CA VAL A 247 -1.42 -24.82 8.85
C VAL A 247 -1.27 -25.98 9.81
N GLU A 248 -1.62 -25.81 11.09
CA GLU A 248 -1.62 -26.89 12.09
C GLU A 248 -2.56 -28.04 11.69
N ARG A 249 -3.69 -27.73 11.07
CA ARG A 249 -4.71 -28.73 10.70
C ARG A 249 -4.45 -29.40 9.37
N TYR A 250 -4.00 -28.68 8.37
CA TYR A 250 -3.95 -29.14 6.98
C TYR A 250 -2.54 -29.18 6.38
N GLY A 251 -1.55 -28.66 7.07
CA GLY A 251 -0.18 -28.51 6.57
C GLY A 251 0.02 -27.26 5.73
N VAL A 252 1.26 -26.77 5.67
CA VAL A 252 1.61 -25.53 4.97
C VAL A 252 1.40 -25.62 3.46
N ASP A 253 1.77 -26.74 2.85
CA ASP A 253 1.67 -26.93 1.38
C ASP A 253 0.22 -26.86 0.90
N ALA A 254 -0.71 -27.49 1.63
CA ALA A 254 -2.12 -27.45 1.31
C ALA A 254 -2.70 -26.02 1.37
N ILE A 255 -2.31 -25.23 2.36
CA ILE A 255 -2.75 -23.85 2.50
C ILE A 255 -2.15 -22.97 1.41
N ARG A 256 -0.86 -23.11 1.11
CA ARG A 256 -0.19 -22.39 0.03
C ARG A 256 -0.83 -22.71 -1.31
N TYR A 257 -1.04 -23.99 -1.60
CA TYR A 257 -1.70 -24.44 -2.80
C TYR A 257 -3.09 -23.83 -2.95
N PHE A 258 -3.93 -23.92 -1.92
CA PHE A 258 -5.27 -23.37 -1.90
C PHE A 258 -5.29 -21.86 -2.20
N LEU A 259 -4.46 -21.08 -1.50
CA LEU A 259 -4.42 -19.63 -1.69
C LEU A 259 -4.01 -19.19 -3.11
N LEU A 260 -3.21 -20.00 -3.80
CA LEU A 260 -2.72 -19.70 -5.14
C LEU A 260 -3.60 -20.28 -6.26
N SER A 261 -4.36 -21.35 -5.98
CA SER A 261 -5.14 -22.07 -7.00
C SER A 261 -6.63 -21.71 -7.00
N GLU A 262 -7.21 -21.40 -5.84
CA GLU A 262 -8.66 -21.21 -5.72
C GLU A 262 -9.14 -19.86 -6.26
N PHE A 263 -8.35 -18.81 -6.08
CA PHE A 263 -8.80 -17.47 -6.39
C PHE A 263 -8.20 -16.95 -7.69
N PRO A 264 -9.02 -16.43 -8.62
CA PRO A 264 -8.50 -15.73 -9.79
C PRO A 264 -7.63 -14.55 -9.34
N PHE A 265 -6.36 -14.51 -9.78
CA PHE A 265 -5.44 -13.46 -9.40
C PHE A 265 -5.96 -12.09 -9.87
N GLY A 266 -6.15 -11.16 -8.94
CA GLY A 266 -6.74 -9.83 -9.21
C GLY A 266 -8.22 -9.70 -8.85
N SER A 267 -8.92 -10.78 -8.56
CA SER A 267 -10.31 -10.80 -8.07
C SER A 267 -10.39 -11.08 -6.58
N ASP A 268 -11.51 -10.72 -5.95
CA ASP A 268 -11.75 -11.11 -4.56
C ASP A 268 -11.96 -12.63 -4.47
N GLY A 269 -11.40 -13.23 -3.43
CA GLY A 269 -11.52 -14.64 -3.13
C GLY A 269 -12.38 -14.89 -1.90
N ASN A 270 -13.38 -15.77 -2.00
CA ASN A 270 -14.19 -16.14 -0.85
C ASN A 270 -13.61 -17.39 -0.19
N PHE A 271 -13.06 -17.23 1.02
CA PHE A 271 -12.57 -18.37 1.80
C PHE A 271 -13.74 -19.20 2.30
N ASN A 272 -13.63 -20.53 2.10
CA ASN A 272 -14.56 -21.49 2.62
C ASN A 272 -13.82 -22.79 2.98
N ASN A 273 -14.06 -23.33 4.19
CA ASN A 273 -13.43 -24.57 4.64
C ASN A 273 -13.77 -25.79 3.78
N GLU A 274 -15.01 -25.89 3.28
CA GLU A 274 -15.44 -27.01 2.43
C GLU A 274 -14.69 -26.99 1.10
N VAL A 275 -14.51 -25.81 0.51
CA VAL A 275 -13.76 -25.63 -0.73
C VAL A 275 -12.27 -25.96 -0.50
N LEU A 276 -11.68 -25.55 0.61
CA LEU A 276 -10.32 -25.94 0.99
C LEU A 276 -10.16 -27.47 1.06
N ILE A 277 -11.07 -28.16 1.76
CA ILE A 277 -11.04 -29.63 1.88
C ILE A 277 -11.24 -30.30 0.52
N THR A 278 -12.13 -29.76 -0.31
CA THR A 278 -12.35 -30.27 -1.66
C THR A 278 -11.09 -30.16 -2.51
N ARG A 279 -10.39 -29.01 -2.48
CA ARG A 279 -9.13 -28.85 -3.21
C ARG A 279 -8.03 -29.80 -2.74
N ILE A 280 -7.92 -29.99 -1.42
CA ILE A 280 -6.96 -30.98 -0.88
C ILE A 280 -7.26 -32.39 -1.41
N ASN A 281 -8.52 -32.80 -1.38
CA ASN A 281 -8.91 -34.16 -1.77
C ASN A 281 -8.85 -34.36 -3.30
N SER A 282 -9.39 -33.41 -4.09
CA SER A 282 -9.42 -33.57 -5.55
C SER A 282 -8.05 -33.32 -6.17
N ASP A 283 -7.45 -32.17 -5.90
CA ASP A 283 -6.28 -31.74 -6.65
C ASP A 283 -4.99 -32.37 -6.11
N LEU A 284 -4.81 -32.39 -4.79
CA LEU A 284 -3.57 -32.92 -4.18
C LEU A 284 -3.64 -34.44 -3.97
N ALA A 285 -4.69 -34.96 -3.36
CA ALA A 285 -4.77 -36.40 -3.09
C ALA A 285 -5.11 -37.21 -4.36
N ASN A 286 -6.15 -36.82 -5.10
CA ASN A 286 -6.53 -37.58 -6.30
C ASN A 286 -5.62 -37.27 -7.49
N ASP A 287 -5.56 -36.02 -7.96
CA ASP A 287 -4.87 -35.72 -9.23
C ASP A 287 -3.37 -35.88 -9.10
N LEU A 288 -2.73 -35.15 -8.17
CA LEU A 288 -1.29 -35.21 -7.97
C LEU A 288 -0.87 -36.59 -7.40
N GLY A 289 -1.62 -37.09 -6.41
CA GLY A 289 -1.33 -38.39 -5.79
C GLY A 289 -1.46 -39.56 -6.78
N ASN A 290 -2.47 -39.56 -7.64
CA ASN A 290 -2.61 -40.56 -8.73
C ASN A 290 -1.53 -40.41 -9.80
N LEU A 291 -1.15 -39.19 -10.16
CA LEU A 291 -0.02 -38.98 -11.07
C LEU A 291 1.24 -39.64 -10.51
N LEU A 292 1.58 -39.32 -9.25
CA LEU A 292 2.77 -39.88 -8.59
C LEU A 292 2.72 -41.41 -8.48
N SER A 293 1.55 -42.00 -8.17
CA SER A 293 1.44 -43.44 -7.99
C SER A 293 1.44 -44.25 -9.31
N ARG A 294 1.18 -43.59 -10.46
CA ARG A 294 1.16 -44.23 -11.78
C ARG A 294 2.44 -44.03 -12.60
N THR A 295 3.32 -43.12 -12.16
CA THR A 295 4.66 -42.90 -12.72
C THR A 295 5.71 -43.71 -11.99
#